data_8b79cc565123cb13e3740df3b8af24ef
#
_entry.id   8b79cc565123cb13e3740df3b8af24ef
#
_cell.length_a   1.000
_cell.length_b   1.000
_cell.length_c   1.000
_cell.angle_alpha   90.00
_cell.angle_beta   90.00
_cell.angle_gamma   90.00
#
_symmetry.space_group_name_H-M   'P 1'
#
loop_
_entity.id
_entity.type
_entity.pdbx_description
1 polymer ?
#
loop_
_entity_poly.entity_id
_entity_poly.type
_entity_poly.pdbx_seq_one_letter_code
_entity_poly.pdbx_strand_id
1 'polypeptide(L)'
;MTSPSSQDLPLPRGATAARGRLGTVLALLLPVAAGAVNVFAFAPFKLWPLQILALAWLFHGVLAQPQASTGRHFLRGWLYGFGWAAAGVHWLYISMHDYGGMPGWMAALAVGLLALYLGLYAGAATALAGWLRHRWSSSPLVLALFMLPALWALSEWARGWVFTGFPWLISGYAHTVGPLAGFAPVGGVYFVGWVAALIAGSLALLWMGLSRKGVAGTGQRI
;
A
#
# COMPACT_ATOMS: atom_id res chain seq x y z
N MET A 1 15.00 -32.96 -47.05
CA MET A 1 14.39 -33.33 -45.77
C MET A 1 15.12 -32.52 -44.69
N THR A 2 14.54 -31.41 -44.26
CA THR A 2 15.11 -30.55 -43.20
C THR A 2 14.48 -30.97 -41.89
N SER A 3 15.30 -31.39 -40.92
CA SER A 3 14.88 -31.78 -39.56
C SER A 3 14.30 -30.54 -38.88
N PRO A 4 13.16 -30.65 -38.17
CA PRO A 4 12.64 -29.51 -37.36
C PRO A 4 13.61 -29.23 -36.23
N SER A 5 13.93 -27.92 -36.03
CA SER A 5 14.81 -27.45 -34.96
C SER A 5 14.19 -27.76 -33.60
N SER A 6 15.00 -28.18 -32.64
CA SER A 6 14.62 -28.54 -31.27
C SER A 6 14.11 -27.35 -30.38
N GLN A 7 13.79 -26.20 -30.99
CA GLN A 7 13.38 -24.98 -30.29
C GLN A 7 11.86 -24.77 -30.14
N ASP A 8 11.03 -25.62 -30.79
CA ASP A 8 9.57 -25.43 -30.83
C ASP A 8 8.78 -26.40 -29.94
N LEU A 9 9.39 -26.96 -28.89
CA LEU A 9 8.63 -27.75 -27.91
C LEU A 9 7.79 -26.83 -27.03
N PRO A 10 6.45 -26.93 -27.08
CA PRO A 10 5.59 -26.17 -26.21
C PRO A 10 5.86 -26.54 -24.75
N LEU A 11 6.06 -25.52 -23.91
CA LEU A 11 6.25 -25.72 -22.46
C LEU A 11 5.10 -26.55 -21.89
N PRO A 12 5.35 -27.50 -20.97
CA PRO A 12 4.32 -28.35 -20.39
C PRO A 12 3.22 -27.47 -19.75
N ARG A 13 1.96 -27.72 -20.10
CA ARG A 13 0.78 -26.96 -19.64
C ARG A 13 0.71 -26.76 -18.12
N GLY A 14 1.32 -27.63 -17.33
CA GLY A 14 1.44 -27.52 -15.88
C GLY A 14 2.33 -26.36 -15.41
N ALA A 15 3.39 -26.01 -16.13
CA ALA A 15 4.32 -24.94 -15.74
C ALA A 15 3.70 -23.54 -15.91
N THR A 16 2.85 -23.35 -16.92
CA THR A 16 2.13 -22.08 -17.14
C THR A 16 1.03 -21.86 -16.11
N ALA A 17 0.30 -22.92 -15.73
CA ALA A 17 -0.73 -22.86 -14.70
C ALA A 17 -0.13 -22.61 -13.29
N ALA A 18 1.00 -23.22 -12.96
CA ALA A 18 1.72 -23.00 -11.71
C ALA A 18 2.24 -21.56 -11.59
N ARG A 19 2.83 -21.01 -12.66
CA ARG A 19 3.27 -19.60 -12.71
C ARG A 19 2.11 -18.62 -12.56
N GLY A 20 0.95 -18.91 -13.15
CA GLY A 20 -0.25 -18.11 -13.00
C GLY A 20 -0.76 -18.09 -11.55
N ARG A 21 -0.82 -19.24 -10.88
CA ARG A 21 -1.22 -19.34 -9.47
C ARG A 21 -0.26 -18.63 -8.53
N LEU A 22 1.05 -18.80 -8.71
CA LEU A 22 2.07 -18.11 -7.91
C LEU A 22 1.95 -16.59 -8.08
N GLY A 23 1.77 -16.10 -9.31
CA GLY A 23 1.56 -14.67 -9.57
C GLY A 23 0.33 -14.11 -8.85
N THR A 24 -0.78 -14.86 -8.83
CA THR A 24 -2.00 -14.46 -8.12
C THR A 24 -1.76 -14.41 -6.61
N VAL A 25 -1.14 -15.42 -6.02
CA VAL A 25 -0.83 -15.46 -4.58
C VAL A 25 0.08 -14.30 -4.19
N LEU A 26 1.14 -14.05 -4.95
CA LEU A 26 2.04 -12.91 -4.69
C LEU A 26 1.32 -11.56 -4.82
N ALA A 27 0.42 -11.40 -5.78
CA ALA A 27 -0.37 -10.18 -5.95
C ALA A 27 -1.28 -9.88 -4.73
N LEU A 28 -1.69 -10.91 -3.99
CA LEU A 28 -2.48 -10.77 -2.76
C LEU A 28 -1.60 -10.59 -1.51
N LEU A 29 -0.53 -11.36 -1.38
CA LEU A 29 0.30 -11.37 -0.17
C LEU A 29 1.25 -10.16 -0.08
N LEU A 30 1.81 -9.69 -1.20
CA LEU A 30 2.74 -8.57 -1.20
C LEU A 30 2.14 -7.27 -0.64
N PRO A 31 0.90 -6.86 -0.99
CA PRO A 31 0.28 -5.69 -0.37
C PRO A 31 0.10 -5.86 1.14
N VAL A 32 -0.32 -7.04 1.61
CA VAL A 32 -0.47 -7.32 3.05
C VAL A 32 0.87 -7.20 3.77
N ALA A 33 1.91 -7.82 3.23
CA ALA A 33 3.26 -7.75 3.82
C ALA A 33 3.82 -6.31 3.82
N ALA A 34 3.65 -5.56 2.71
CA ALA A 34 4.07 -4.17 2.62
C ALA A 34 3.32 -3.28 3.63
N GLY A 35 2.02 -3.54 3.83
CA GLY A 35 1.24 -2.87 4.87
C GLY A 35 1.75 -3.21 6.27
N ALA A 36 1.97 -4.49 6.58
CA ALA A 36 2.41 -4.94 7.89
C ALA A 36 3.78 -4.37 8.29
N VAL A 37 4.69 -4.17 7.35
CA VAL A 37 6.02 -3.56 7.58
C VAL A 37 5.92 -2.17 8.19
N ASN A 38 4.81 -1.44 7.98
CA ASN A 38 4.63 -0.11 8.58
C ASN A 38 4.67 -0.11 10.11
N VAL A 39 4.35 -1.22 10.78
CA VAL A 39 4.40 -1.26 12.26
C VAL A 39 5.79 -0.91 12.80
N PHE A 40 6.84 -1.26 12.08
CA PHE A 40 8.22 -0.95 12.47
C PHE A 40 8.58 0.55 12.36
N ALA A 41 7.76 1.33 11.67
CA ALA A 41 7.95 2.78 11.61
C ALA A 41 7.50 3.49 12.90
N PHE A 42 6.65 2.85 13.70
CA PHE A 42 6.11 3.39 14.96
C PHE A 42 6.99 2.99 16.16
N ALA A 43 6.71 3.59 17.32
CA ALA A 43 7.33 3.18 18.57
C ALA A 43 7.01 1.71 18.88
N PRO A 44 7.96 0.94 19.45
CA PRO A 44 9.26 1.34 19.92
C PRO A 44 10.38 1.37 18.86
N PHE A 45 10.14 0.84 17.65
CA PHE A 45 11.16 0.63 16.62
C PHE A 45 11.63 1.94 15.96
N LYS A 46 10.69 2.86 15.68
CA LYS A 46 10.97 4.22 15.16
C LYS A 46 11.69 4.24 13.80
N LEU A 47 11.56 3.20 12.99
CA LEU A 47 12.13 3.10 11.66
C LEU A 47 11.26 3.86 10.63
N TRP A 48 11.05 5.16 10.87
CA TRP A 48 10.15 6.02 10.10
C TRP A 48 10.35 5.96 8.57
N PRO A 49 11.56 5.72 7.98
CA PRO A 49 11.69 5.62 6.54
C PRO A 49 10.88 4.47 5.93
N LEU A 50 10.64 3.39 6.69
CA LEU A 50 9.86 2.24 6.22
C LEU A 50 8.43 2.63 5.86
N GLN A 51 7.80 3.55 6.60
CA GLN A 51 6.47 4.04 6.30
C GLN A 51 6.43 4.73 4.93
N ILE A 52 7.40 5.61 4.64
CA ILE A 52 7.50 6.30 3.35
C ILE A 52 7.76 5.31 2.22
N LEU A 53 8.67 4.33 2.41
CA LEU A 53 9.01 3.34 1.40
C LEU A 53 7.85 2.38 1.11
N ALA A 54 7.16 1.91 2.13
CA ALA A 54 6.00 1.04 1.97
C ALA A 54 4.84 1.77 1.25
N LEU A 55 4.62 3.05 1.59
CA LEU A 55 3.62 3.87 0.91
C LEU A 55 4.04 4.19 -0.53
N ALA A 56 5.33 4.46 -0.78
CA ALA A 56 5.86 4.65 -2.13
C ALA A 56 5.66 3.40 -3.00
N TRP A 57 5.84 2.20 -2.43
CA TRP A 57 5.55 0.94 -3.11
C TRP A 57 4.07 0.81 -3.49
N LEU A 58 3.16 1.16 -2.57
CA LEU A 58 1.72 1.17 -2.84
C LEU A 58 1.38 2.15 -3.98
N PHE A 59 1.88 3.38 -3.90
CA PHE A 59 1.65 4.45 -4.88
C PHE A 59 2.25 4.11 -6.24
N HIS A 60 3.46 3.53 -6.28
CA HIS A 60 4.06 3.00 -7.50
C HIS A 60 3.13 1.99 -8.18
N GLY A 61 2.50 1.11 -7.41
CA GLY A 61 1.56 0.14 -7.96
C GLY A 61 0.32 0.76 -8.62
N VAL A 62 -0.14 1.93 -8.15
CA VAL A 62 -1.22 2.70 -8.81
C VAL A 62 -0.69 3.42 -10.06
N LEU A 63 0.50 4.01 -9.97
CA LEU A 63 1.13 4.73 -11.08
C LEU A 63 1.50 3.82 -12.25
N ALA A 64 2.06 2.64 -11.97
CA ALA A 64 2.57 1.71 -12.97
C ALA A 64 1.48 0.95 -13.72
N GLN A 65 0.24 0.94 -13.20
CA GLN A 65 -0.88 0.21 -13.80
C GLN A 65 -2.03 1.14 -14.25
N PRO A 66 -1.80 2.00 -15.26
CA PRO A 66 -2.79 2.98 -15.69
C PRO A 66 -4.09 2.35 -16.21
N GLN A 67 -4.04 1.13 -16.73
CA GLN A 67 -5.19 0.42 -17.28
C GLN A 67 -5.89 -0.51 -16.27
N ALA A 68 -5.43 -0.53 -15.01
CA ALA A 68 -6.07 -1.35 -14.01
C ALA A 68 -7.45 -0.79 -13.65
N SER A 69 -8.42 -1.68 -13.44
CA SER A 69 -9.75 -1.30 -13.00
C SER A 69 -9.71 -0.66 -11.61
N THR A 70 -10.68 0.20 -11.31
CA THR A 70 -10.87 0.81 -9.99
C THR A 70 -10.92 -0.24 -8.87
N GLY A 71 -11.57 -1.40 -9.12
CA GLY A 71 -11.62 -2.51 -8.18
C GLY A 71 -10.25 -3.14 -7.90
N ARG A 72 -9.34 -3.17 -8.88
CA ARG A 72 -7.97 -3.67 -8.67
C ARG A 72 -7.14 -2.72 -7.82
N HIS A 73 -7.28 -1.42 -8.03
CA HIS A 73 -6.66 -0.41 -7.17
C HIS A 73 -7.22 -0.49 -5.74
N PHE A 74 -8.56 -0.63 -5.61
CA PHE A 74 -9.20 -0.85 -4.32
C PHE A 74 -8.62 -2.06 -3.59
N LEU A 75 -8.62 -3.23 -4.23
CA LEU A 75 -8.14 -4.47 -3.61
C LEU A 75 -6.69 -4.34 -3.13
N ARG A 76 -5.81 -3.74 -3.94
CA ARG A 76 -4.41 -3.51 -3.55
C ARG A 76 -4.29 -2.62 -2.32
N GLY A 77 -4.99 -1.49 -2.30
CA GLY A 77 -5.00 -0.57 -1.15
C GLY A 77 -5.64 -1.20 0.08
N TRP A 78 -6.74 -1.94 -0.10
CA TRP A 78 -7.42 -2.63 0.98
C TRP A 78 -6.56 -3.69 1.65
N LEU A 79 -5.89 -4.53 0.87
CA LEU A 79 -4.96 -5.54 1.39
C LEU A 79 -3.75 -4.89 2.11
N TYR A 80 -3.22 -3.79 1.56
CA TYR A 80 -2.18 -3.02 2.23
C TYR A 80 -2.66 -2.44 3.57
N GLY A 81 -3.82 -1.79 3.57
CA GLY A 81 -4.43 -1.23 4.78
C GLY A 81 -4.79 -2.31 5.80
N PHE A 82 -5.27 -3.48 5.35
CA PHE A 82 -5.51 -4.64 6.21
C PHE A 82 -4.22 -5.10 6.88
N GLY A 83 -3.14 -5.31 6.12
CA GLY A 83 -1.86 -5.73 6.68
C GLY A 83 -1.31 -4.74 7.70
N TRP A 84 -1.41 -3.44 7.40
CA TRP A 84 -0.99 -2.39 8.32
C TRP A 84 -1.82 -2.38 9.59
N ALA A 85 -3.15 -2.40 9.48
CA ALA A 85 -4.03 -2.42 10.63
C ALA A 85 -3.83 -3.71 11.45
N ALA A 86 -3.85 -4.89 10.83
CA ALA A 86 -3.70 -6.17 11.53
C ALA A 86 -2.40 -6.22 12.36
N ALA A 87 -1.29 -5.77 11.78
CA ALA A 87 -0.02 -5.69 12.49
C ALA A 87 -0.02 -4.63 13.59
N GLY A 88 -0.61 -3.45 13.34
CA GLY A 88 -0.55 -2.30 14.25
C GLY A 88 -1.54 -2.36 15.40
N VAL A 89 -2.69 -3.07 15.26
CA VAL A 89 -3.69 -3.19 16.32
C VAL A 89 -3.67 -4.56 17.03
N HIS A 90 -2.67 -5.40 16.76
CA HIS A 90 -2.56 -6.74 17.38
C HIS A 90 -2.61 -6.71 18.91
N TRP A 91 -2.17 -5.62 19.55
CA TRP A 91 -2.24 -5.43 20.99
C TRP A 91 -3.67 -5.50 21.55
N LEU A 92 -4.69 -5.21 20.72
CA LEU A 92 -6.09 -5.39 21.11
C LEU A 92 -6.44 -6.86 21.39
N TYR A 93 -5.80 -7.80 20.67
CA TYR A 93 -5.96 -9.22 20.96
C TYR A 93 -5.51 -9.53 22.40
N ILE A 94 -4.32 -9.06 22.78
CA ILE A 94 -3.78 -9.23 24.14
C ILE A 94 -4.73 -8.61 25.16
N SER A 95 -5.20 -7.39 24.91
CA SER A 95 -6.13 -6.69 25.81
C SER A 95 -7.44 -7.45 26.01
N MET A 96 -8.04 -7.97 24.93
CA MET A 96 -9.32 -8.67 25.00
C MET A 96 -9.19 -10.09 25.53
N HIS A 97 -8.14 -10.83 25.14
CA HIS A 97 -7.96 -12.22 25.51
C HIS A 97 -7.30 -12.35 26.88
N ASP A 98 -6.10 -11.80 27.06
CA ASP A 98 -5.29 -12.04 28.27
C ASP A 98 -5.83 -11.27 29.48
N TYR A 99 -6.33 -10.06 29.28
CA TYR A 99 -6.84 -9.21 30.35
C TYR A 99 -8.37 -9.19 30.43
N GLY A 100 -9.07 -9.28 29.29
CA GLY A 100 -10.52 -9.23 29.22
C GLY A 100 -11.21 -10.60 29.33
N GLY A 101 -10.45 -11.72 29.36
CA GLY A 101 -11.00 -13.09 29.47
C GLY A 101 -11.80 -13.54 28.24
N MET A 102 -11.71 -12.82 27.10
CA MET A 102 -12.42 -13.20 25.88
C MET A 102 -11.79 -14.46 25.27
N PRO A 103 -12.60 -15.42 24.76
CA PRO A 103 -12.06 -16.56 24.04
C PRO A 103 -11.15 -16.14 22.88
N GLY A 104 -9.99 -16.77 22.73
CA GLY A 104 -8.95 -16.35 21.76
C GLY A 104 -9.45 -16.23 20.31
N TRP A 105 -10.33 -17.16 19.88
CA TRP A 105 -10.93 -17.08 18.53
C TRP A 105 -11.83 -15.85 18.35
N MET A 106 -12.56 -15.43 19.41
CA MET A 106 -13.39 -14.22 19.36
C MET A 106 -12.53 -12.96 19.29
N ALA A 107 -11.48 -12.90 20.12
CA ALA A 107 -10.52 -11.79 20.09
C ALA A 107 -9.82 -11.68 18.72
N ALA A 108 -9.38 -12.80 18.15
CA ALA A 108 -8.79 -12.84 16.81
C ALA A 108 -9.77 -12.39 15.72
N LEU A 109 -11.02 -12.85 15.78
CA LEU A 109 -12.07 -12.44 14.85
C LEU A 109 -12.35 -10.93 14.96
N ALA A 110 -12.46 -10.39 16.17
CA ALA A 110 -12.70 -8.96 16.40
C ALA A 110 -11.57 -8.10 15.82
N VAL A 111 -10.31 -8.46 16.09
CA VAL A 111 -9.13 -7.78 15.53
C VAL A 111 -9.09 -7.89 14.00
N GLY A 112 -9.40 -9.08 13.47
CA GLY A 112 -9.45 -9.31 12.01
C GLY A 112 -10.51 -8.46 11.32
N LEU A 113 -11.74 -8.40 11.87
CA LEU A 113 -12.82 -7.57 11.35
C LEU A 113 -12.49 -6.08 11.43
N LEU A 114 -11.89 -5.63 12.53
CA LEU A 114 -11.42 -4.25 12.67
C LEU A 114 -10.35 -3.94 11.61
N ALA A 115 -9.38 -4.83 11.41
CA ALA A 115 -8.34 -4.63 10.40
C ALA A 115 -8.91 -4.59 8.97
N LEU A 116 -9.89 -5.44 8.65
CA LEU A 116 -10.60 -5.42 7.37
C LEU A 116 -11.35 -4.09 7.17
N TYR A 117 -12.03 -3.60 8.21
CA TYR A 117 -12.70 -2.30 8.19
C TYR A 117 -11.71 -1.14 7.99
N LEU A 118 -10.63 -1.10 8.78
CA LEU A 118 -9.63 -0.03 8.67
C LEU A 118 -8.92 -0.03 7.31
N GLY A 119 -8.76 -1.21 6.71
CA GLY A 119 -8.21 -1.34 5.35
C GLY A 119 -9.04 -0.65 4.28
N LEU A 120 -10.38 -0.52 4.48
CA LEU A 120 -11.28 0.12 3.51
C LEU A 120 -10.85 1.55 3.16
N TYR A 121 -10.29 2.29 4.11
CA TYR A 121 -9.84 3.68 3.89
C TYR A 121 -8.69 3.74 2.90
N ALA A 122 -7.68 2.89 3.03
CA ALA A 122 -6.58 2.80 2.08
C ALA A 122 -7.06 2.28 0.71
N GLY A 123 -7.99 1.32 0.70
CA GLY A 123 -8.67 0.84 -0.50
C GLY A 123 -9.41 1.95 -1.23
N ALA A 124 -10.20 2.74 -0.51
CA ALA A 124 -10.95 3.87 -1.06
C ALA A 124 -10.02 4.95 -1.65
N ALA A 125 -8.94 5.30 -0.94
CA ALA A 125 -7.97 6.28 -1.41
C ALA A 125 -7.32 5.87 -2.74
N THR A 126 -6.85 4.62 -2.84
CA THR A 126 -6.23 4.11 -4.08
C THR A 126 -7.23 3.91 -5.21
N ALA A 127 -8.44 3.45 -4.90
CA ALA A 127 -9.53 3.32 -5.89
C ALA A 127 -9.94 4.67 -6.47
N LEU A 128 -10.14 5.66 -5.60
CA LEU A 128 -10.53 7.00 -6.00
C LEU A 128 -9.42 7.67 -6.82
N ALA A 129 -8.14 7.49 -6.44
CA ALA A 129 -7.00 7.96 -7.21
C ALA A 129 -6.97 7.37 -8.63
N GLY A 130 -7.17 6.05 -8.75
CA GLY A 130 -7.25 5.38 -10.05
C GLY A 130 -8.45 5.86 -10.88
N TRP A 131 -9.61 5.99 -10.26
CA TRP A 131 -10.83 6.48 -10.92
C TRP A 131 -10.67 7.92 -11.42
N LEU A 132 -10.17 8.84 -10.58
CA LEU A 132 -9.93 10.24 -10.96
C LEU A 132 -8.91 10.36 -12.08
N ARG A 133 -7.85 9.53 -12.06
CA ARG A 133 -6.89 9.47 -13.16
C ARG A 133 -7.56 9.19 -14.49
N HIS A 134 -8.46 8.20 -14.54
CA HIS A 134 -9.20 7.88 -15.75
C HIS A 134 -10.18 9.00 -16.14
N ARG A 135 -10.91 9.51 -15.17
CA ARG A 135 -11.98 10.51 -15.41
C ARG A 135 -11.43 11.84 -15.90
N TRP A 136 -10.23 12.23 -15.43
CA TRP A 136 -9.61 13.53 -15.75
C TRP A 136 -8.37 13.39 -16.64
N SER A 137 -8.08 12.19 -17.14
CA SER A 137 -6.87 11.92 -17.95
C SER A 137 -5.58 12.48 -17.35
N SER A 138 -5.48 12.40 -16.00
CA SER A 138 -4.43 13.05 -15.25
C SER A 138 -3.05 12.45 -15.53
N SER A 139 -2.04 13.31 -15.64
CA SER A 139 -0.66 12.88 -15.81
C SER A 139 -0.15 12.11 -14.57
N PRO A 140 0.86 11.25 -14.74
CA PRO A 140 1.50 10.57 -13.59
C PRO A 140 2.03 11.55 -12.54
N LEU A 141 2.47 12.73 -12.94
CA LEU A 141 2.95 13.78 -12.04
C LEU A 141 1.83 14.29 -11.13
N VAL A 142 0.69 14.66 -11.72
CA VAL A 142 -0.47 15.13 -10.96
C VAL A 142 -0.99 14.04 -10.01
N LEU A 143 -1.04 12.79 -10.47
CA LEU A 143 -1.46 11.67 -9.64
C LEU A 143 -0.53 11.46 -8.45
N ALA A 144 0.80 11.48 -8.67
CA ALA A 144 1.80 11.19 -7.64
C ALA A 144 1.95 12.30 -6.61
N LEU A 145 1.93 13.58 -7.04
CA LEU A 145 2.27 14.72 -6.18
C LEU A 145 1.03 15.41 -5.57
N PHE A 146 -0.16 15.20 -6.15
CA PHE A 146 -1.36 15.87 -5.66
C PHE A 146 -2.45 14.88 -5.26
N MET A 147 -2.90 14.01 -6.18
CA MET A 147 -4.08 13.17 -5.92
C MET A 147 -3.81 12.12 -4.84
N LEU A 148 -2.75 11.33 -4.97
CA LEU A 148 -2.45 10.26 -4.01
C LEU A 148 -2.16 10.82 -2.61
N PRO A 149 -1.31 11.85 -2.41
CA PRO A 149 -1.09 12.42 -1.09
C PRO A 149 -2.34 13.04 -0.47
N ALA A 150 -3.14 13.76 -1.26
CA ALA A 150 -4.36 14.38 -0.78
C ALA A 150 -5.42 13.33 -0.37
N LEU A 151 -5.65 12.32 -1.22
CA LEU A 151 -6.60 11.25 -0.94
C LEU A 151 -6.15 10.36 0.22
N TRP A 152 -4.85 10.15 0.38
CA TRP A 152 -4.29 9.45 1.53
C TRP A 152 -4.58 10.21 2.83
N ALA A 153 -4.20 11.49 2.90
CA ALA A 153 -4.45 12.33 4.07
C ALA A 153 -5.95 12.45 4.39
N LEU A 154 -6.80 12.61 3.36
CA LEU A 154 -8.25 12.64 3.52
C LEU A 154 -8.80 11.32 4.05
N SER A 155 -8.29 10.19 3.60
CA SER A 155 -8.69 8.87 4.09
C SER A 155 -8.32 8.66 5.57
N GLU A 156 -7.14 9.10 5.99
CA GLU A 156 -6.72 9.06 7.39
C GLU A 156 -7.54 10.02 8.26
N TRP A 157 -7.83 11.21 7.75
CA TRP A 157 -8.70 12.17 8.43
C TRP A 157 -10.12 11.60 8.60
N ALA A 158 -10.72 11.04 7.53
CA ALA A 158 -12.04 10.41 7.59
C ALA A 158 -12.08 9.26 8.61
N ARG A 159 -11.02 8.45 8.66
CA ARG A 159 -10.86 7.37 9.64
C ARG A 159 -10.85 7.88 11.09
N GLY A 160 -10.42 9.11 11.32
CA GLY A 160 -10.42 9.76 12.62
C GLY A 160 -11.81 10.19 13.10
N TRP A 161 -12.84 10.17 12.22
CA TRP A 161 -14.18 10.68 12.55
C TRP A 161 -15.31 9.66 12.32
N VAL A 162 -15.22 8.84 11.28
CA VAL A 162 -16.29 7.91 10.91
C VAL A 162 -16.45 6.84 11.99
N PHE A 163 -17.68 6.56 12.42
CA PHE A 163 -18.03 5.63 13.52
C PHE A 163 -17.30 5.95 14.83
N THR A 164 -17.33 7.19 15.25
CA THR A 164 -16.60 7.74 16.43
C THR A 164 -15.09 7.88 16.24
N GLY A 165 -14.56 7.40 15.12
CA GLY A 165 -13.15 7.51 14.74
C GLY A 165 -12.21 6.47 15.35
N PHE A 166 -11.18 6.13 14.59
CA PHE A 166 -10.06 5.29 15.06
C PHE A 166 -8.74 5.93 14.62
N PRO A 167 -8.21 6.93 15.38
CA PRO A 167 -7.04 7.71 14.97
C PRO A 167 -5.71 7.00 15.19
N TRP A 168 -5.69 5.75 15.66
CA TRP A 168 -4.47 4.97 15.77
C TRP A 168 -3.85 4.71 14.39
N LEU A 169 -2.52 4.63 14.35
CA LEU A 169 -1.77 4.33 13.13
C LEU A 169 -1.94 5.39 12.02
N ILE A 170 -2.17 6.67 12.36
CA ILE A 170 -2.05 7.76 11.38
C ILE A 170 -0.59 7.88 10.97
N SER A 171 -0.31 7.99 9.66
CA SER A 171 1.04 8.03 9.09
C SER A 171 1.97 9.03 9.79
N GLY A 172 1.44 10.20 10.17
CA GLY A 172 2.21 11.23 10.85
C GLY A 172 2.81 10.82 12.19
N TYR A 173 2.18 9.87 12.91
CA TYR A 173 2.74 9.37 14.18
C TYR A 173 4.02 8.53 14.01
N ALA A 174 4.27 7.99 12.83
CA ALA A 174 5.52 7.31 12.53
C ALA A 174 6.73 8.28 12.54
N HIS A 175 6.48 9.58 12.38
CA HIS A 175 7.51 10.60 12.18
C HIS A 175 7.81 11.43 13.43
N THR A 176 7.40 11.01 14.63
CA THR A 176 7.60 11.74 15.90
C THR A 176 9.08 11.97 16.24
N VAL A 177 9.98 11.17 15.72
CA VAL A 177 11.43 11.26 15.93
C VAL A 177 12.22 11.58 14.66
N GLY A 178 11.51 11.71 13.52
CA GLY A 178 12.12 11.98 12.21
C GLY A 178 12.13 13.48 11.87
N PRO A 179 12.74 13.86 10.74
CA PRO A 179 12.81 15.26 10.30
C PRO A 179 11.42 15.86 10.03
N LEU A 180 10.41 15.03 9.73
CA LEU A 180 9.06 15.49 9.45
C LEU A 180 8.31 15.93 10.72
N ALA A 181 8.77 15.60 11.91
CA ALA A 181 8.21 16.10 13.16
C ALA A 181 8.15 17.64 13.21
N GLY A 182 9.09 18.33 12.55
CA GLY A 182 9.13 19.79 12.45
C GLY A 182 7.92 20.41 11.75
N PHE A 183 7.13 19.64 11.01
CA PHE A 183 5.88 20.12 10.36
C PHE A 183 4.65 20.02 11.28
N ALA A 184 4.75 19.35 12.43
CA ALA A 184 3.62 19.18 13.34
C ALA A 184 3.00 20.50 13.84
N PRO A 185 3.76 21.58 14.15
CA PRO A 185 3.18 22.85 14.55
C PRO A 185 2.33 23.53 13.47
N VAL A 186 2.53 23.18 12.19
CA VAL A 186 1.84 23.80 11.04
C VAL A 186 0.43 23.25 10.86
N GLY A 187 0.24 21.93 10.95
CA GLY A 187 -1.06 21.30 10.66
C GLY A 187 -1.27 19.97 11.36
N GLY A 188 -0.56 19.73 12.45
CA GLY A 188 -0.71 18.51 13.24
C GLY A 188 -0.27 17.25 12.53
N VAL A 189 -0.71 16.12 13.08
CA VAL A 189 -0.33 14.76 12.62
C VAL A 189 -0.78 14.49 11.18
N TYR A 190 -1.91 15.02 10.75
CA TYR A 190 -2.42 14.81 9.39
C TYR A 190 -1.58 15.52 8.34
N PHE A 191 -1.07 16.74 8.66
CA PHE A 191 -0.17 17.45 7.77
C PHE A 191 1.19 16.74 7.65
N VAL A 192 1.74 16.24 8.76
CA VAL A 192 2.95 15.39 8.73
C VAL A 192 2.73 14.14 7.87
N GLY A 193 1.59 13.47 8.00
CA GLY A 193 1.20 12.33 7.17
C GLY A 193 1.07 12.70 5.70
N TRP A 194 0.51 13.87 5.38
CA TRP A 194 0.42 14.37 4.01
C TRP A 194 1.81 14.63 3.40
N VAL A 195 2.74 15.25 4.15
CA VAL A 195 4.13 15.47 3.70
C VAL A 195 4.82 14.13 3.45
N ALA A 196 4.66 13.16 4.34
CA ALA A 196 5.20 11.81 4.16
C ALA A 196 4.64 11.15 2.88
N ALA A 197 3.33 11.29 2.63
CA ALA A 197 2.68 10.79 1.42
C ALA A 197 3.17 11.51 0.16
N LEU A 198 3.45 12.82 0.22
CA LEU A 198 4.04 13.58 -0.88
C LEU A 198 5.45 13.07 -1.24
N ILE A 199 6.27 12.79 -0.23
CA ILE A 199 7.60 12.19 -0.42
C ILE A 199 7.44 10.78 -1.03
N ALA A 200 6.52 9.98 -0.52
CA ALA A 200 6.23 8.65 -1.05
C ALA A 200 5.79 8.71 -2.53
N GLY A 201 4.94 9.65 -2.90
CA GLY A 201 4.51 9.90 -4.28
C GLY A 201 5.68 10.30 -5.19
N SER A 202 6.57 11.16 -4.70
CA SER A 202 7.79 11.57 -5.42
C SER A 202 8.71 10.38 -5.68
N LEU A 203 8.95 9.54 -4.66
CA LEU A 203 9.75 8.32 -4.80
C LEU A 203 9.12 7.31 -5.76
N ALA A 204 7.81 7.15 -5.71
CA ALA A 204 7.08 6.26 -6.63
C ALA A 204 7.20 6.72 -8.08
N LEU A 205 7.16 8.04 -8.33
CA LEU A 205 7.32 8.63 -9.64
C LEU A 205 8.76 8.44 -10.17
N LEU A 206 9.76 8.67 -9.33
CA LEU A 206 11.17 8.41 -9.66
C LEU A 206 11.40 6.94 -10.00
N TRP A 207 10.86 6.02 -9.21
CA TRP A 207 10.94 4.59 -9.46
C TRP A 207 10.33 4.22 -10.82
N MET A 208 9.14 4.74 -11.13
CA MET A 208 8.52 4.52 -12.43
C MET A 208 9.40 5.02 -13.59
N GLY A 209 10.05 6.18 -13.43
CA GLY A 209 10.96 6.75 -14.45
C GLY A 209 12.20 5.88 -14.69
N LEU A 210 12.80 5.37 -13.62
CA LEU A 210 13.97 4.48 -13.70
C LEU A 210 13.62 3.14 -14.36
N SER A 211 12.47 2.55 -14.02
CA SER A 211 12.00 1.29 -14.61
C SER A 211 11.79 1.38 -16.12
N ARG A 212 11.30 2.52 -16.62
CA ARG A 212 11.11 2.77 -18.06
C ARG A 212 12.43 2.90 -18.81
N LYS A 213 13.44 3.56 -18.23
CA LYS A 213 14.78 3.71 -18.85
C LYS A 213 15.50 2.36 -18.94
N GLY A 214 15.39 1.50 -17.94
CA GLY A 214 15.97 0.16 -17.96
C GLY A 214 15.46 -0.70 -19.11
N VAL A 215 14.18 -0.65 -19.43
CA VAL A 215 13.58 -1.39 -20.55
C VAL A 215 14.00 -0.83 -21.92
N ALA A 216 14.11 0.49 -22.05
CA ALA A 216 14.55 1.14 -23.30
C ALA A 216 16.03 0.85 -23.61
N GLY A 217 16.89 0.76 -22.59
CA GLY A 217 18.33 0.48 -22.77
C GLY A 217 18.66 -0.96 -23.17
N THR A 218 17.76 -1.92 -22.90
CA THR A 218 17.96 -3.34 -23.25
C THR A 218 17.57 -3.64 -24.71
N GLY A 219 16.73 -2.82 -25.32
CA GLY A 219 16.27 -2.97 -26.71
C GLY A 219 17.23 -2.41 -27.78
N GLN A 220 18.31 -1.71 -27.40
CA GLN A 220 19.28 -1.11 -28.32
C GLN A 220 20.60 -1.89 -28.42
N ARG A 221 20.71 -3.09 -27.84
CA ARG A 221 21.91 -3.93 -27.93
C ARG A 221 21.62 -5.22 -28.71
N ILE A 222 21.13 -5.09 -29.93
CA ILE A 222 21.08 -6.17 -30.93
C ILE A 222 21.60 -5.58 -32.26
#